data_6272180c3477f42f38933e942ce2a2a9
#
_entry.id   6272180c3477f42f38933e942ce2a2a9
#
_cell.length_a   1.000
_cell.length_b   1.000
_cell.length_c   1.000
_cell.angle_alpha   90.00
_cell.angle_beta   90.00
_cell.angle_gamma   90.00
#
_symmetry.space_group_name_H-M   'P 1'
#
loop_
_entity.id
_entity.type
_entity.pdbx_description
1 polymer ?
#
loop_
_entity_poly.entity_id
_entity_poly.type
_entity_poly.pdbx_seq_one_letter_code
_entity_poly.pdbx_strand_id
1 'polypeptide(L)'
;IDSLVIRIIFLLYRNNMNKLKAVFWDVDGTIADTELCGHRVAFNLAFRDFDLDWNWEVDKYLELLKISGGLNRIIYYRNEIKSSLTESQCSDIQSRKRYHYKELIQSGKIKVRDGVLRLINELSRFDVDQFIVTTSGRDSLEPFLKSSLRTHLNFFSEIITYEDVCKHKPSPDAYELALKLSNNSELNCIAIEDSNIGVEAAKAAKINCLLTLPPWSNINQNFSNKANACVDSLGNIDNPSKLIYGKQLINNNVDFEYLTSIIN
;
A
#
# COMPACT_ATOMS: atom_id res chain seq x y z
N ILE A 1 5.25 23.11 -41.66
CA ILE A 1 4.35 22.00 -41.26
C ILE A 1 3.14 22.68 -40.64
N ASP A 2 1.98 22.39 -41.21
CA ASP A 2 0.74 23.04 -40.88
C ASP A 2 0.38 22.78 -39.41
N SER A 3 0.05 23.80 -38.67
CA SER A 3 -0.32 23.74 -37.23
C SER A 3 -1.48 22.74 -37.00
N LEU A 4 -2.33 22.55 -38.00
CA LEU A 4 -3.42 21.57 -38.00
C LEU A 4 -2.90 20.13 -38.08
N VAL A 5 -1.87 19.88 -38.89
CA VAL A 5 -1.25 18.54 -39.03
C VAL A 5 -0.55 18.14 -37.72
N ILE A 6 0.17 19.06 -37.08
CA ILE A 6 0.80 18.81 -35.77
C ILE A 6 -0.27 18.49 -34.71
N ARG A 7 -1.40 19.23 -34.73
CA ARG A 7 -2.50 19.00 -33.79
C ARG A 7 -3.20 17.66 -34.03
N ILE A 8 -3.37 17.25 -35.28
CA ILE A 8 -3.95 15.95 -35.65
C ILE A 8 -2.97 14.81 -35.26
N ILE A 9 -1.69 14.95 -35.56
CA ILE A 9 -0.66 13.98 -35.16
C ILE A 9 -0.61 13.86 -33.64
N PHE A 10 -0.67 14.95 -32.91
CA PHE A 10 -0.71 14.97 -31.45
C PHE A 10 -1.98 14.31 -30.88
N LEU A 11 -3.14 14.54 -31.51
CA LEU A 11 -4.41 13.89 -31.15
C LEU A 11 -4.41 12.40 -31.49
N LEU A 12 -3.85 12.00 -32.63
CA LEU A 12 -3.69 10.58 -33.01
C LEU A 12 -2.68 9.87 -32.11
N TYR A 13 -1.59 10.53 -31.77
CA TYR A 13 -0.60 10.01 -30.80
C TYR A 13 -1.22 9.83 -29.42
N ARG A 14 -2.00 10.81 -28.95
CA ARG A 14 -2.73 10.77 -27.68
C ARG A 14 -3.84 9.70 -27.66
N ASN A 15 -4.46 9.38 -28.80
CA ASN A 15 -5.46 8.30 -28.92
C ASN A 15 -4.85 6.90 -29.04
N ASN A 16 -3.56 6.79 -29.43
CA ASN A 16 -2.84 5.52 -29.51
C ASN A 16 -2.06 5.16 -28.25
N MET A 17 -1.96 6.08 -27.26
CA MET A 17 -1.36 5.78 -25.97
C MET A 17 -2.35 4.98 -25.10
N ASN A 18 -1.86 3.99 -24.40
CA ASN A 18 -2.64 3.32 -23.38
C ASN A 18 -3.15 4.38 -22.39
N LYS A 19 -4.46 4.48 -22.23
CA LYS A 19 -5.05 5.38 -21.26
C LYS A 19 -5.19 4.65 -19.92
N LEU A 20 -4.71 5.25 -18.84
CA LEU A 20 -4.93 4.71 -17.50
C LEU A 20 -6.44 4.56 -17.23
N LYS A 21 -6.87 3.35 -16.89
CA LYS A 21 -8.27 2.98 -16.65
C LYS A 21 -8.52 2.53 -15.23
N ALA A 22 -7.54 1.89 -14.59
CA ALA A 22 -7.69 1.47 -13.20
C ALA A 22 -6.40 1.60 -12.40
N VAL A 23 -6.55 1.94 -11.11
CA VAL A 23 -5.49 1.97 -10.11
C VAL A 23 -5.82 1.00 -8.99
N PHE A 24 -4.87 0.13 -8.68
CA PHE A 24 -4.96 -0.86 -7.61
C PHE A 24 -4.07 -0.44 -6.45
N TRP A 25 -4.69 -0.09 -5.33
CA TRP A 25 -4.03 0.47 -4.16
C TRP A 25 -3.76 -0.63 -3.12
N ASP A 26 -2.51 -0.83 -2.77
CA ASP A 26 -2.20 -1.47 -1.50
C ASP A 26 -2.51 -0.52 -0.33
N VAL A 27 -2.58 -1.03 0.91
CA VAL A 27 -2.99 -0.23 2.08
C VAL A 27 -1.84 0.00 3.05
N ASP A 28 -1.27 -1.09 3.58
CA ASP A 28 -0.34 -1.03 4.70
C ASP A 28 1.05 -0.58 4.24
N GLY A 29 1.44 0.64 4.55
CA GLY A 29 2.65 1.28 4.04
C GLY A 29 2.44 2.08 2.75
N THR A 30 1.34 1.85 2.01
CA THR A 30 0.97 2.55 0.77
C THR A 30 -0.01 3.68 1.02
N ILE A 31 -1.26 3.37 1.41
CA ILE A 31 -2.28 4.38 1.74
C ILE A 31 -1.99 4.99 3.10
N ALA A 32 -1.57 4.19 4.08
CA ALA A 32 -1.33 4.65 5.45
C ALA A 32 -0.09 4.00 6.08
N ASP A 33 0.54 4.72 7.01
CA ASP A 33 1.58 4.15 7.89
C ASP A 33 0.92 3.35 9.01
N THR A 34 0.41 2.19 8.67
CA THR A 34 -0.21 1.27 9.61
C THR A 34 0.81 0.45 10.39
N GLU A 35 2.02 0.26 9.87
CA GLU A 35 3.02 -0.59 10.50
C GLU A 35 3.67 0.09 11.72
N LEU A 36 4.32 1.23 11.56
CA LEU A 36 5.02 1.87 12.69
C LEU A 36 4.08 2.62 13.64
N CYS A 37 3.12 3.37 13.11
CA CYS A 37 2.20 4.17 13.91
C CYS A 37 1.00 3.35 14.43
N GLY A 38 0.71 2.20 13.82
CA GLY A 38 -0.40 1.33 14.17
C GLY A 38 0.03 0.03 14.81
N HIS A 39 0.47 -0.92 13.99
CA HIS A 39 0.76 -2.28 14.42
C HIS A 39 1.83 -2.37 15.50
N ARG A 40 2.97 -1.69 15.33
CA ARG A 40 4.05 -1.67 16.34
C ARG A 40 3.57 -1.11 17.68
N VAL A 41 2.86 0.02 17.64
CA VAL A 41 2.32 0.65 18.85
C VAL A 41 1.34 -0.28 19.55
N ALA A 42 0.46 -0.95 18.79
CA ALA A 42 -0.51 -1.90 19.34
C ALA A 42 0.17 -3.12 20.00
N PHE A 43 1.28 -3.62 19.45
CA PHE A 43 2.07 -4.68 20.10
C PHE A 43 2.63 -4.20 21.44
N ASN A 44 3.25 -3.04 21.49
CA ASN A 44 3.83 -2.50 22.72
C ASN A 44 2.76 -2.19 23.76
N LEU A 45 1.56 -1.79 23.36
CA LEU A 45 0.42 -1.66 24.28
C LEU A 45 -0.03 -3.01 24.83
N ALA A 46 -0.14 -4.03 23.97
CA ALA A 46 -0.50 -5.37 24.41
C ALA A 46 0.53 -5.97 25.38
N PHE A 47 1.82 -5.80 25.11
CA PHE A 47 2.87 -6.26 26.03
C PHE A 47 2.74 -5.65 27.42
N ARG A 48 2.45 -4.34 27.50
CA ARG A 48 2.19 -3.66 28.78
C ARG A 48 0.98 -4.20 29.53
N ASP A 49 -0.10 -4.53 28.81
CA ASP A 49 -1.30 -5.10 29.44
C ASP A 49 -1.07 -6.50 30.04
N PHE A 50 -0.01 -7.18 29.60
CA PHE A 50 0.43 -8.49 30.12
C PHE A 50 1.62 -8.38 31.09
N ASP A 51 1.92 -7.17 31.58
CA ASP A 51 3.05 -6.88 32.48
C ASP A 51 4.40 -7.38 31.95
N LEU A 52 4.58 -7.38 30.62
CA LEU A 52 5.82 -7.74 29.96
C LEU A 52 6.70 -6.50 29.81
N ASP A 53 7.98 -6.63 30.09
CA ASP A 53 9.01 -5.61 29.84
C ASP A 53 9.41 -5.48 28.35
N TRP A 54 8.65 -6.14 27.47
CA TRP A 54 8.89 -6.12 26.03
C TRP A 54 8.51 -4.78 25.43
N ASN A 55 9.44 -4.23 24.65
CA ASN A 55 9.18 -3.03 23.84
C ASN A 55 9.86 -3.17 22.48
N TRP A 56 9.07 -3.25 21.43
CA TRP A 56 9.60 -3.28 20.07
C TRP A 56 9.84 -1.86 19.59
N GLU A 57 11.09 -1.42 19.69
CA GLU A 57 11.56 -0.20 19.05
C GLU A 57 11.49 -0.35 17.52
N VAL A 58 11.65 0.74 16.78
CA VAL A 58 11.50 0.76 15.33
C VAL A 58 12.39 -0.29 14.67
N ASP A 59 13.69 -0.32 14.99
CA ASP A 59 14.65 -1.23 14.35
C ASP A 59 14.30 -2.71 14.60
N LYS A 60 13.96 -3.08 15.86
CA LYS A 60 13.53 -4.45 16.19
C LYS A 60 12.23 -4.80 15.47
N TYR A 61 11.29 -3.88 15.40
CA TYR A 61 10.03 -4.13 14.70
C TYR A 61 10.24 -4.35 13.19
N LEU A 62 11.08 -3.55 12.55
CA LEU A 62 11.44 -3.72 11.13
C LEU A 62 12.13 -5.07 10.85
N GLU A 63 12.97 -5.55 11.79
CA GLU A 63 13.54 -6.90 11.72
C GLU A 63 12.43 -7.97 11.76
N LEU A 64 11.47 -7.82 12.69
CA LEU A 64 10.36 -8.76 12.87
C LEU A 64 9.34 -8.73 11.72
N LEU A 65 9.28 -7.66 10.91
CA LEU A 65 8.43 -7.61 9.71
C LEU A 65 8.77 -8.67 8.66
N LYS A 66 9.99 -9.21 8.68
CA LYS A 66 10.40 -10.35 7.83
C LYS A 66 9.61 -11.63 8.15
N ILE A 67 8.96 -11.69 9.31
CA ILE A 67 8.15 -12.81 9.76
C ILE A 67 6.69 -12.49 9.48
N SER A 68 6.06 -13.28 8.61
CA SER A 68 4.65 -13.11 8.28
C SER A 68 3.74 -13.49 9.45
N GLY A 69 2.76 -12.62 9.75
CA GLY A 69 1.75 -12.86 10.78
C GLY A 69 2.16 -12.41 12.18
N GLY A 70 1.26 -11.65 12.82
CA GLY A 70 1.54 -11.04 14.12
C GLY A 70 1.80 -12.05 15.25
N LEU A 71 1.05 -13.16 15.28
CA LEU A 71 1.27 -14.23 16.25
C LEU A 71 2.65 -14.87 16.07
N ASN A 72 3.04 -15.13 14.83
CA ASN A 72 4.35 -15.72 14.52
C ASN A 72 5.49 -14.80 14.95
N ARG A 73 5.34 -13.47 14.83
CA ARG A 73 6.31 -12.48 15.33
C ARG A 73 6.46 -12.56 16.84
N ILE A 74 5.34 -12.69 17.59
CA ILE A 74 5.35 -12.85 19.05
C ILE A 74 6.06 -14.14 19.45
N ILE A 75 5.72 -15.27 18.82
CA ILE A 75 6.31 -16.57 19.08
C ILE A 75 7.82 -16.56 18.78
N TYR A 76 8.21 -15.98 17.65
CA TYR A 76 9.62 -15.86 17.28
C TYR A 76 10.38 -15.05 18.33
N TYR A 77 9.88 -13.86 18.69
CA TYR A 77 10.53 -12.99 19.67
C TYR A 77 10.59 -13.65 21.06
N ARG A 78 9.51 -14.31 21.50
CA ARG A 78 9.50 -15.12 22.73
C ARG A 78 10.64 -16.14 22.76
N ASN A 79 10.86 -16.86 21.65
CA ASN A 79 11.91 -17.88 21.54
C ASN A 79 13.30 -17.22 21.51
N GLU A 80 13.47 -16.11 20.79
CA GLU A 80 14.72 -15.35 20.73
C GLU A 80 15.20 -14.95 22.13
N ILE A 81 14.32 -14.40 22.96
CA ILE A 81 14.64 -13.95 24.32
C ILE A 81 14.47 -15.05 25.38
N LYS A 82 14.14 -16.27 24.99
CA LYS A 82 13.93 -17.45 25.88
C LYS A 82 12.89 -17.18 26.98
N SER A 83 11.82 -16.48 26.64
CA SER A 83 10.71 -16.24 27.58
C SER A 83 9.93 -17.53 27.84
N SER A 84 9.40 -17.66 29.07
CA SER A 84 8.60 -18.81 29.53
C SER A 84 7.13 -18.78 29.10
N LEU A 85 6.70 -17.76 28.32
CA LEU A 85 5.33 -17.67 27.82
C LEU A 85 4.94 -18.91 27.02
N THR A 86 3.72 -19.39 27.23
CA THR A 86 3.13 -20.46 26.42
C THR A 86 2.62 -19.92 25.07
N GLU A 87 2.32 -20.80 24.14
CA GLU A 87 1.70 -20.41 22.85
C GLU A 87 0.30 -19.82 23.06
N SER A 88 -0.45 -20.33 24.04
CA SER A 88 -1.76 -19.78 24.40
C SER A 88 -1.64 -18.31 24.83
N GLN A 89 -0.69 -18.00 25.71
CA GLN A 89 -0.43 -16.64 26.16
C GLN A 89 0.00 -15.72 24.98
N CYS A 90 0.80 -16.24 24.04
CA CYS A 90 1.14 -15.49 22.82
C CYS A 90 -0.12 -15.19 21.97
N SER A 91 -1.07 -16.12 21.90
CA SER A 91 -2.34 -15.91 21.21
C SER A 91 -3.22 -14.87 21.92
N ASP A 92 -3.22 -14.86 23.26
CA ASP A 92 -3.94 -13.84 24.05
C ASP A 92 -3.35 -12.44 23.84
N ILE A 93 -2.01 -12.33 23.82
CA ILE A 93 -1.30 -11.09 23.49
C ILE A 93 -1.67 -10.62 22.07
N GLN A 94 -1.70 -11.54 21.09
CA GLN A 94 -2.11 -11.19 19.72
C GLN A 94 -3.55 -10.68 19.66
N SER A 95 -4.45 -11.27 20.42
CA SER A 95 -5.85 -10.84 20.51
C SER A 95 -5.94 -9.44 21.14
N ARG A 96 -5.18 -9.20 22.20
CA ARG A 96 -5.10 -7.88 22.85
C ARG A 96 -4.49 -6.82 21.93
N LYS A 97 -3.46 -7.20 21.16
CA LYS A 97 -2.86 -6.35 20.12
C LYS A 97 -3.92 -5.90 19.08
N ARG A 98 -4.77 -6.83 18.63
CA ARG A 98 -5.85 -6.49 17.68
C ARG A 98 -6.82 -5.47 18.25
N TYR A 99 -7.17 -5.60 19.54
CA TYR A 99 -7.99 -4.63 20.25
C TYR A 99 -7.33 -3.23 20.23
N HIS A 100 -6.07 -3.12 20.65
CA HIS A 100 -5.35 -1.84 20.66
C HIS A 100 -5.20 -1.24 19.25
N TYR A 101 -4.95 -2.06 18.24
CA TYR A 101 -4.86 -1.59 16.87
C TYR A 101 -6.18 -0.93 16.42
N LYS A 102 -7.31 -1.56 16.72
CA LYS A 102 -8.63 -1.01 16.43
C LYS A 102 -8.86 0.34 17.13
N GLU A 103 -8.49 0.46 18.41
CA GLU A 103 -8.58 1.71 19.18
C GLU A 103 -7.69 2.81 18.58
N LEU A 104 -6.47 2.48 18.14
CA LEU A 104 -5.56 3.43 17.49
C LEU A 104 -6.15 3.96 16.19
N ILE A 105 -6.74 3.10 15.38
CA ILE A 105 -7.42 3.51 14.15
C ILE A 105 -8.59 4.43 14.47
N GLN A 106 -9.49 4.03 15.38
CA GLN A 106 -10.70 4.79 15.74
C GLN A 106 -10.36 6.16 16.32
N SER A 107 -9.25 6.27 17.03
CA SER A 107 -8.77 7.54 17.57
C SER A 107 -8.13 8.47 16.52
N GLY A 108 -8.06 8.08 15.24
CA GLY A 108 -7.47 8.85 14.16
C GLY A 108 -5.94 9.01 14.24
N LYS A 109 -5.26 8.17 15.04
CA LYS A 109 -3.80 8.22 15.19
C LYS A 109 -3.07 7.67 13.97
N ILE A 110 -3.73 6.81 13.19
CA ILE A 110 -3.19 6.31 11.92
C ILE A 110 -3.66 7.23 10.81
N LYS A 111 -2.74 7.97 10.22
CA LYS A 111 -3.03 8.96 9.17
C LYS A 111 -2.80 8.36 7.79
N VAL A 112 -3.58 8.85 6.84
CA VAL A 112 -3.34 8.62 5.41
C VAL A 112 -2.03 9.33 5.02
N ARG A 113 -1.22 8.67 4.21
CA ARG A 113 0.07 9.18 3.75
C ARG A 113 -0.09 10.37 2.80
N ASP A 114 0.96 11.21 2.75
CA ASP A 114 1.00 12.39 1.89
C ASP A 114 0.74 12.05 0.42
N GLY A 115 -0.11 12.87 -0.20
CA GLY A 115 -0.48 12.75 -1.61
C GLY A 115 -1.58 11.74 -1.91
N VAL A 116 -1.88 10.79 -1.01
CA VAL A 116 -2.88 9.74 -1.27
C VAL A 116 -4.27 10.32 -1.52
N LEU A 117 -4.82 11.12 -0.61
CA LEU A 117 -6.16 11.69 -0.78
C LEU A 117 -6.25 12.62 -1.99
N ARG A 118 -5.17 13.37 -2.27
CA ARG A 118 -5.08 14.21 -3.46
C ARG A 118 -5.19 13.36 -4.73
N LEU A 119 -4.40 12.28 -4.81
CA LEU A 119 -4.38 11.42 -5.99
C LEU A 119 -5.70 10.66 -6.16
N ILE A 120 -6.29 10.15 -5.08
CA ILE A 120 -7.63 9.50 -5.13
C ILE A 120 -8.67 10.47 -5.72
N ASN A 121 -8.71 11.72 -5.24
CA ASN A 121 -9.63 12.75 -5.77
C ASN A 121 -9.34 13.10 -7.23
N GLU A 122 -8.08 13.16 -7.61
CA GLU A 122 -7.68 13.45 -8.98
C GLU A 122 -8.11 12.33 -9.93
N LEU A 123 -7.80 11.07 -9.59
CA LEU A 123 -8.17 9.90 -10.41
C LEU A 123 -9.68 9.80 -10.61
N SER A 124 -10.49 10.12 -9.60
CA SER A 124 -11.95 10.13 -9.73
C SER A 124 -12.45 11.18 -10.73
N ARG A 125 -11.75 12.33 -10.87
CA ARG A 125 -12.10 13.36 -11.86
C ARG A 125 -11.75 12.95 -13.30
N PHE A 126 -10.80 12.03 -13.47
CA PHE A 126 -10.40 11.48 -14.76
C PHE A 126 -11.13 10.18 -15.11
N ASP A 127 -12.15 9.81 -14.32
CA ASP A 127 -12.95 8.60 -14.53
C ASP A 127 -12.08 7.32 -14.55
N VAL A 128 -11.14 7.25 -13.62
CA VAL A 128 -10.26 6.10 -13.39
C VAL A 128 -10.84 5.25 -12.26
N ASP A 129 -11.08 3.98 -12.53
CA ASP A 129 -11.52 3.02 -11.54
C ASP A 129 -10.46 2.82 -10.46
N GLN A 130 -10.86 2.75 -9.21
CA GLN A 130 -9.95 2.56 -8.10
C GLN A 130 -10.36 1.34 -7.27
N PHE A 131 -9.38 0.51 -6.92
CA PHE A 131 -9.58 -0.71 -6.15
C PHE A 131 -8.61 -0.73 -4.97
N ILE A 132 -9.05 -1.18 -3.83
CA ILE A 132 -8.14 -1.55 -2.74
C ILE A 132 -7.77 -3.02 -2.90
N VAL A 133 -6.46 -3.35 -2.82
CA VAL A 133 -5.93 -4.71 -2.97
C VAL A 133 -4.89 -4.95 -1.88
N THR A 134 -5.32 -5.54 -0.77
CA THR A 134 -4.50 -5.70 0.43
C THR A 134 -4.42 -7.14 0.93
N THR A 135 -3.36 -7.46 1.68
CA THR A 135 -3.26 -8.71 2.45
C THR A 135 -3.81 -8.57 3.88
N SER A 136 -4.30 -7.40 4.26
CA SER A 136 -5.00 -7.20 5.52
C SER A 136 -6.40 -7.80 5.48
N GLY A 137 -6.84 -8.41 6.59
CA GLY A 137 -8.19 -8.93 6.73
C GLY A 137 -9.22 -7.82 6.94
N ARG A 138 -10.48 -8.09 6.58
CA ARG A 138 -11.61 -7.15 6.68
C ARG A 138 -11.75 -6.55 8.08
N ASP A 139 -11.61 -7.36 9.12
CA ASP A 139 -11.72 -6.92 10.52
C ASP A 139 -10.70 -5.83 10.89
N SER A 140 -9.51 -5.88 10.31
CA SER A 140 -8.46 -4.88 10.54
C SER A 140 -8.60 -3.66 9.63
N LEU A 141 -9.09 -3.86 8.41
CA LEU A 141 -9.20 -2.83 7.39
C LEU A 141 -10.42 -1.92 7.59
N GLU A 142 -11.57 -2.50 7.92
CA GLU A 142 -12.85 -1.78 7.99
C GLU A 142 -12.83 -0.58 8.96
N PRO A 143 -12.27 -0.66 10.17
CA PRO A 143 -12.13 0.49 11.05
C PRO A 143 -11.31 1.63 10.44
N PHE A 144 -10.22 1.31 9.72
CA PHE A 144 -9.38 2.30 9.03
C PHE A 144 -10.16 2.99 7.90
N LEU A 145 -10.86 2.22 7.07
CA LEU A 145 -11.67 2.77 5.99
C LEU A 145 -12.75 3.73 6.53
N LYS A 146 -13.46 3.33 7.59
CA LYS A 146 -14.53 4.13 8.21
C LYS A 146 -14.03 5.40 8.90
N SER A 147 -12.82 5.39 9.45
CA SER A 147 -12.25 6.56 10.15
C SER A 147 -11.49 7.49 9.19
N SER A 148 -10.53 6.95 8.44
CA SER A 148 -9.54 7.74 7.70
C SER A 148 -9.88 7.98 6.22
N LEU A 149 -10.71 7.08 5.62
CA LEU A 149 -11.13 7.17 4.21
C LEU A 149 -12.64 7.36 4.03
N ARG A 150 -13.39 7.63 5.09
CA ARG A 150 -14.86 7.68 5.08
C ARG A 150 -15.44 8.48 3.90
N THR A 151 -14.91 9.66 3.62
CA THR A 151 -15.38 10.56 2.55
C THR A 151 -14.91 10.16 1.16
N HIS A 152 -14.01 9.19 1.07
CA HIS A 152 -13.39 8.73 -0.18
C HIS A 152 -13.79 7.29 -0.54
N LEU A 153 -14.55 6.60 0.31
CA LEU A 153 -14.94 5.20 0.08
C LEU A 153 -15.69 5.02 -1.24
N ASN A 154 -16.52 5.98 -1.61
CA ASN A 154 -17.30 5.94 -2.85
C ASN A 154 -16.44 6.05 -4.14
N PHE A 155 -15.15 6.35 -4.01
CA PHE A 155 -14.22 6.38 -5.14
C PHE A 155 -13.59 5.02 -5.41
N PHE A 156 -13.79 4.05 -4.53
CA PHE A 156 -13.30 2.68 -4.73
C PHE A 156 -14.44 1.80 -5.26
N SER A 157 -14.22 1.21 -6.42
CA SER A 157 -15.17 0.29 -7.06
C SER A 157 -15.28 -1.01 -6.27
N GLU A 158 -14.14 -1.52 -5.74
CA GLU A 158 -14.08 -2.76 -4.96
C GLU A 158 -12.94 -2.76 -3.95
N ILE A 159 -13.06 -3.61 -2.94
CA ILE A 159 -12.08 -3.83 -1.88
C ILE A 159 -11.78 -5.32 -1.80
N ILE A 160 -10.57 -5.68 -2.20
CA ILE A 160 -10.06 -7.05 -2.19
C ILE A 160 -9.12 -7.21 -0.99
N THR A 161 -9.44 -8.15 -0.13
CA THR A 161 -8.79 -8.40 1.15
C THR A 161 -8.18 -9.79 1.22
N TYR A 162 -7.57 -10.14 2.34
CA TYR A 162 -7.01 -11.46 2.61
C TYR A 162 -8.03 -12.59 2.36
N GLU A 163 -9.30 -12.38 2.71
CA GLU A 163 -10.37 -13.39 2.64
C GLU A 163 -10.86 -13.67 1.22
N ASP A 164 -10.57 -12.80 0.26
CA ASP A 164 -11.11 -12.89 -1.10
C ASP A 164 -10.30 -13.78 -2.04
N VAL A 165 -9.10 -14.21 -1.62
CA VAL A 165 -8.18 -15.02 -2.43
C VAL A 165 -7.57 -16.17 -1.65
N CYS A 166 -7.24 -17.26 -2.35
CA CYS A 166 -6.62 -18.44 -1.72
C CYS A 166 -5.11 -18.25 -1.50
N LYS A 167 -4.43 -17.54 -2.39
CA LYS A 167 -2.99 -17.29 -2.30
C LYS A 167 -2.75 -15.80 -2.21
N HIS A 168 -1.97 -15.40 -1.20
CA HIS A 168 -1.68 -13.99 -0.92
C HIS A 168 -0.41 -13.53 -1.61
N LYS A 169 -0.19 -12.20 -1.69
CA LYS A 169 1.07 -11.64 -2.19
C LYS A 169 2.26 -12.39 -1.57
N PRO A 170 3.25 -12.81 -2.35
CA PRO A 170 3.58 -12.41 -3.72
C PRO A 170 2.82 -13.14 -4.84
N SER A 171 1.82 -14.01 -4.54
CA SER A 171 0.95 -14.57 -5.58
C SER A 171 0.16 -13.47 -6.29
N PRO A 172 -0.09 -13.58 -7.61
CA PRO A 172 -0.85 -12.59 -8.37
C PRO A 172 -2.35 -12.59 -8.08
N ASP A 173 -2.89 -13.60 -7.37
CA ASP A 173 -4.33 -13.90 -7.24
C ASP A 173 -5.18 -12.65 -6.94
N ALA A 174 -4.75 -11.79 -6.01
CA ALA A 174 -5.49 -10.59 -5.63
C ALA A 174 -5.52 -9.55 -6.75
N TYR A 175 -4.42 -9.37 -7.47
CA TYR A 175 -4.35 -8.47 -8.62
C TYR A 175 -5.07 -9.01 -9.84
N GLU A 176 -5.03 -10.32 -10.08
CA GLU A 176 -5.81 -10.98 -11.13
C GLU A 176 -7.32 -10.84 -10.87
N LEU A 177 -7.74 -10.97 -9.61
CA LEU A 177 -9.12 -10.69 -9.21
C LEU A 177 -9.50 -9.24 -9.46
N ALA A 178 -8.64 -8.28 -9.10
CA ALA A 178 -8.85 -6.86 -9.37
C ALA A 178 -8.98 -6.56 -10.87
N LEU A 179 -8.09 -7.14 -11.71
CA LEU A 179 -8.18 -7.03 -13.17
C LEU A 179 -9.51 -7.57 -13.70
N LYS A 180 -9.92 -8.74 -13.25
CA LYS A 180 -11.19 -9.35 -13.65
C LYS A 180 -12.39 -8.48 -13.29
N LEU A 181 -12.41 -7.92 -12.08
CA LEU A 181 -13.51 -7.07 -11.60
C LEU A 181 -13.52 -5.71 -12.29
N SER A 182 -12.34 -5.14 -12.59
CA SER A 182 -12.23 -3.87 -13.33
C SER A 182 -12.63 -3.98 -14.80
N ASN A 183 -12.67 -5.18 -15.35
CA ASN A 183 -12.91 -5.42 -16.77
C ASN A 183 -11.98 -4.62 -17.70
N ASN A 184 -10.76 -4.32 -17.26
CA ASN A 184 -9.76 -3.59 -18.01
C ASN A 184 -8.58 -4.50 -18.39
N SER A 185 -7.85 -4.10 -19.45
CA SER A 185 -6.58 -4.76 -19.80
C SER A 185 -5.50 -4.40 -18.77
N GLU A 186 -4.61 -5.35 -18.47
CA GLU A 186 -3.44 -5.14 -17.63
C GLU A 186 -2.56 -3.97 -18.11
N LEU A 187 -2.55 -3.69 -19.41
CA LEU A 187 -1.81 -2.58 -20.00
C LEU A 187 -2.36 -1.20 -19.61
N ASN A 188 -3.62 -1.13 -19.19
CA ASN A 188 -4.31 0.10 -18.80
C ASN A 188 -4.45 0.23 -17.28
N CYS A 189 -3.80 -0.66 -16.52
CA CYS A 189 -3.86 -0.70 -15.06
C CYS A 189 -2.49 -0.46 -14.44
N ILE A 190 -2.49 0.10 -13.24
CA ILE A 190 -1.28 0.27 -12.43
C ILE A 190 -1.56 -0.08 -10.98
N ALA A 191 -0.63 -0.81 -10.34
CA ALA A 191 -0.62 -1.02 -8.90
C ALA A 191 0.25 0.05 -8.22
N ILE A 192 -0.16 0.50 -7.03
CA ILE A 192 0.66 1.33 -6.14
C ILE A 192 0.94 0.51 -4.90
N GLU A 193 2.22 0.29 -4.62
CA GLU A 193 2.74 -0.64 -3.62
C GLU A 193 3.88 -0.02 -2.82
N ASP A 194 4.15 -0.57 -1.63
CA ASP A 194 5.26 -0.16 -0.76
C ASP A 194 6.33 -1.23 -0.58
N SER A 195 6.06 -2.46 -0.97
CA SER A 195 6.83 -3.65 -0.63
C SER A 195 7.29 -4.45 -1.86
N ASN A 196 8.42 -5.16 -1.73
CA ASN A 196 8.90 -6.08 -2.76
C ASN A 196 7.89 -7.21 -3.05
N ILE A 197 7.22 -7.71 -2.00
CA ILE A 197 6.21 -8.77 -2.11
C ILE A 197 5.02 -8.29 -2.94
N GLY A 198 4.56 -7.06 -2.72
CA GLY A 198 3.48 -6.45 -3.49
C GLY A 198 3.87 -6.16 -4.93
N VAL A 199 5.08 -5.62 -5.16
CA VAL A 199 5.62 -5.43 -6.52
C VAL A 199 5.70 -6.77 -7.28
N GLU A 200 6.16 -7.84 -6.64
CA GLU A 200 6.23 -9.17 -7.24
C GLU A 200 4.84 -9.69 -7.62
N ALA A 201 3.84 -9.51 -6.75
CA ALA A 201 2.46 -9.90 -7.03
C ALA A 201 1.88 -9.13 -8.24
N ALA A 202 2.04 -7.80 -8.28
CA ALA A 202 1.59 -6.97 -9.40
C ALA A 202 2.26 -7.37 -10.72
N LYS A 203 3.57 -7.58 -10.70
CA LYS A 203 4.33 -8.00 -11.89
C LYS A 203 3.98 -9.41 -12.36
N ALA A 204 3.68 -10.35 -11.44
CA ALA A 204 3.20 -11.68 -11.78
C ALA A 204 1.83 -11.64 -12.47
N ALA A 205 0.96 -10.68 -12.09
CA ALA A 205 -0.29 -10.37 -12.78
C ALA A 205 -0.11 -9.51 -14.05
N LYS A 206 1.14 -9.23 -14.48
CA LYS A 206 1.51 -8.40 -15.65
C LYS A 206 1.08 -6.94 -15.55
N ILE A 207 0.79 -6.44 -14.36
CA ILE A 207 0.38 -5.07 -14.11
C ILE A 207 1.62 -4.19 -13.92
N ASN A 208 1.60 -2.97 -14.49
CA ASN A 208 2.58 -1.96 -14.16
C ASN A 208 2.49 -1.60 -12.67
N CYS A 209 3.63 -1.27 -12.06
CA CYS A 209 3.68 -1.00 -10.63
C CYS A 209 4.51 0.25 -10.34
N LEU A 210 3.94 1.16 -9.55
CA LEU A 210 4.64 2.24 -8.88
C LEU A 210 4.93 1.80 -7.45
N LEU A 211 6.22 1.81 -7.08
CA LEU A 211 6.64 1.60 -5.70
C LEU A 211 6.71 2.95 -4.99
N THR A 212 6.01 3.11 -3.87
CA THR A 212 6.13 4.25 -2.96
C THR A 212 6.81 3.80 -1.68
N LEU A 213 8.02 4.28 -1.41
CA LEU A 213 8.78 3.83 -0.25
C LEU A 213 8.00 4.08 1.05
N PRO A 214 7.91 3.08 1.94
CA PRO A 214 7.31 3.32 3.24
C PRO A 214 8.15 4.34 4.05
N PRO A 215 7.54 5.11 4.96
CA PRO A 215 8.21 6.24 5.65
C PRO A 215 9.47 5.86 6.44
N TRP A 216 9.61 4.59 6.79
CA TRP A 216 10.75 4.06 7.56
C TRP A 216 11.84 3.44 6.70
N SER A 217 11.68 3.43 5.39
CA SER A 217 12.67 2.80 4.52
C SER A 217 13.92 3.67 4.40
N ASN A 218 15.07 3.03 4.55
CA ASN A 218 16.33 3.64 4.16
C ASN A 218 16.45 3.56 2.64
N ILE A 219 16.73 4.67 1.97
CA ILE A 219 16.93 4.74 0.50
C ILE A 219 18.02 3.75 0.03
N ASN A 220 18.89 3.32 0.93
CA ASN A 220 19.95 2.32 0.68
C ASN A 220 19.46 0.86 0.83
N GLN A 221 18.20 0.59 1.18
CA GLN A 221 17.68 -0.77 1.15
C GLN A 221 17.51 -1.22 -0.30
N ASN A 222 17.86 -2.47 -0.62
CA ASN A 222 17.63 -3.09 -1.92
C ASN A 222 16.13 -3.24 -2.19
N PHE A 223 15.49 -2.13 -2.58
CA PHE A 223 14.16 -2.21 -3.15
C PHE A 223 14.25 -2.85 -4.54
N SER A 224 13.29 -3.70 -4.83
CA SER A 224 13.21 -4.37 -6.12
C SER A 224 13.11 -3.35 -7.25
N ASN A 225 14.12 -3.29 -8.13
CA ASN A 225 14.04 -2.55 -9.42
C ASN A 225 13.05 -3.21 -10.40
N LYS A 226 12.21 -4.12 -9.92
CA LYS A 226 11.16 -4.74 -10.73
C LYS A 226 9.95 -3.82 -10.95
N ALA A 227 9.71 -2.83 -10.08
CA ALA A 227 8.67 -1.84 -10.29
C ALA A 227 9.03 -0.94 -11.50
N ASN A 228 8.04 -0.36 -12.15
CA ASN A 228 8.24 0.52 -13.31
C ASN A 228 8.80 1.89 -12.90
N ALA A 229 8.48 2.33 -11.68
CA ALA A 229 9.02 3.53 -11.07
C ALA A 229 9.01 3.41 -9.54
N CYS A 230 9.81 4.22 -8.87
CA CYS A 230 9.86 4.31 -7.42
C CYS A 230 9.96 5.76 -6.97
N VAL A 231 9.16 6.11 -5.97
CA VAL A 231 9.11 7.43 -5.31
C VAL A 231 9.19 7.28 -3.80
N ASP A 232 9.58 8.34 -3.08
CA ASP A 232 9.56 8.34 -1.62
C ASP A 232 8.15 8.52 -1.03
N SER A 233 7.31 9.28 -1.72
CA SER A 233 5.91 9.54 -1.38
C SER A 233 5.12 9.90 -2.65
N LEU A 234 3.79 9.97 -2.57
CA LEU A 234 2.97 10.43 -3.69
C LEU A 234 2.98 11.97 -3.83
N GLY A 235 3.47 12.67 -2.82
CA GLY A 235 3.68 14.10 -2.82
C GLY A 235 2.42 14.96 -2.71
N ASN A 236 2.60 16.14 -2.16
CA ASN A 236 1.64 17.24 -2.13
C ASN A 236 2.37 18.59 -2.28
N ILE A 237 1.64 19.69 -2.22
CA ILE A 237 2.21 21.06 -2.40
C ILE A 237 3.28 21.35 -1.36
N ASP A 238 3.04 20.97 -0.09
CA ASP A 238 3.93 21.28 1.02
C ASP A 238 5.08 20.27 1.15
N ASN A 239 4.87 19.05 0.62
CA ASN A 239 5.81 17.93 0.70
C ASN A 239 5.92 17.23 -0.66
N PRO A 240 6.73 17.75 -1.59
CA PRO A 240 6.89 17.20 -2.93
C PRO A 240 7.46 15.79 -2.93
N SER A 241 7.04 14.97 -3.88
CA SER A 241 7.58 13.64 -4.12
C SER A 241 9.00 13.70 -4.69
N LYS A 242 9.88 12.81 -4.22
CA LYS A 242 11.21 12.60 -4.78
C LYS A 242 11.24 11.32 -5.60
N LEU A 243 11.67 11.44 -6.84
CA LEU A 243 11.90 10.29 -7.70
C LEU A 243 13.15 9.53 -7.25
N ILE A 244 13.02 8.23 -7.05
CA ILE A 244 14.15 7.33 -6.75
C ILE A 244 14.65 6.70 -8.06
N TYR A 245 13.74 6.15 -8.86
CA TYR A 245 14.01 5.72 -10.24
C TYR A 245 12.73 5.68 -11.07
N GLY A 246 12.85 5.67 -12.39
CA GLY A 246 11.75 5.64 -13.34
C GLY A 246 11.69 6.90 -14.20
N LYS A 247 10.52 7.16 -14.79
CA LYS A 247 10.28 8.38 -15.57
C LYS A 247 10.28 9.63 -14.68
N GLN A 248 10.73 10.76 -15.22
CA GLN A 248 10.82 12.02 -14.50
C GLN A 248 9.42 12.53 -14.09
N LEU A 249 9.29 12.95 -12.83
CA LEU A 249 8.12 13.68 -12.32
C LEU A 249 8.08 15.08 -12.95
N ILE A 250 6.96 15.46 -13.55
CA ILE A 250 6.80 16.79 -14.16
C ILE A 250 6.43 17.83 -13.11
N ASN A 251 5.49 17.48 -12.22
CA ASN A 251 4.90 18.39 -11.24
C ASN A 251 5.43 18.17 -9.80
N ASN A 252 6.53 17.44 -9.64
CA ASN A 252 7.06 17.03 -8.33
C ASN A 252 6.04 16.26 -7.46
N ASN A 253 5.02 15.70 -8.06
CA ASN A 253 3.99 14.86 -7.43
C ASN A 253 3.63 13.71 -8.36
N VAL A 254 3.19 12.59 -7.79
CA VAL A 254 2.56 11.52 -8.55
C VAL A 254 1.13 11.96 -8.88
N ASP A 255 0.86 12.24 -10.13
CA ASP A 255 -0.44 12.65 -10.66
C ASP A 255 -0.95 11.67 -11.73
N PHE A 256 -2.16 11.92 -12.26
CA PHE A 256 -2.76 11.10 -13.31
C PHE A 256 -1.85 11.03 -14.56
N GLU A 257 -1.22 12.15 -14.95
CA GLU A 257 -0.34 12.19 -16.13
C GLU A 257 0.92 11.35 -15.91
N TYR A 258 1.51 11.42 -14.70
CA TYR A 258 2.65 10.60 -14.34
C TYR A 258 2.30 9.11 -14.36
N LEU A 259 1.19 8.69 -13.73
CA LEU A 259 0.75 7.29 -13.76
C LEU A 259 0.48 6.82 -15.20
N THR A 260 -0.16 7.64 -16.01
CA THR A 260 -0.38 7.34 -17.45
C THR A 260 0.95 7.19 -18.19
N SER A 261 1.96 7.99 -17.85
CA SER A 261 3.28 7.88 -18.46
C SER A 261 3.99 6.56 -18.14
N ILE A 262 3.77 6.00 -16.98
CA ILE A 262 4.38 4.72 -16.54
C ILE A 262 3.86 3.53 -17.35
N ILE A 263 2.59 3.54 -17.74
CA ILE A 263 1.96 2.45 -18.50
C ILE A 263 2.22 2.52 -20.01
N ASN A 264 2.81 3.61 -20.50
CA ASN A 264 3.22 3.83 -21.88
C ASN A 264 4.75 3.76 -22.02
#